data_dc215279b8c04579012e7cc9fa2f7b75
#
_entry.id   dc215279b8c04579012e7cc9fa2f7b75
#
_cell.length_a   1.000
_cell.length_b   1.000
_cell.length_c   1.000
_cell.angle_alpha   90.00
_cell.angle_beta   90.00
_cell.angle_gamma   90.00
#
_symmetry.space_group_name_H-M   'P 1'
#
loop_
_entity.id
_entity.type
_entity.pdbx_description
1 polymer ?
#
loop_
_entity_poly.entity_id
_entity_poly.type
_entity_poly.pdbx_seq_one_letter_code
_entity_poly.pdbx_strand_id
1 'polypeptide(L)'
;MALQCGIVGLPNVGKSTLFNCLSNAKAQSANFPFCTIEPNVGVITVPDERLNKLAEIEHPQRVIPTTVEIVDIAGLVKGASKGEGLGNKFLANIRETDAILHVLRCFDDDNIVHVDGRVDPVRDKEIIDTELQIKDLETIDSRIAKVQKQAQTGGDKQAKIAYEVLCKYKEALEQGKSARTVSFDTKDEQKIAHDLFLLTDKPVMYVCNVDEASLSLIHI
;
A
#
# COMPACT_ATOMS: atom_id res chain seq x y z
N MET A 1 0.84 -7.86 -15.47
CA MET A 1 -0.19 -7.01 -14.82
C MET A 1 0.44 -5.66 -14.57
N ALA A 2 -0.34 -4.57 -14.64
CA ALA A 2 0.15 -3.26 -14.23
C ALA A 2 0.36 -3.25 -12.70
N LEU A 3 1.34 -2.48 -12.21
CA LEU A 3 1.56 -2.26 -10.80
C LEU A 3 0.37 -1.50 -10.21
N GLN A 4 -0.25 -2.02 -9.17
CA GLN A 4 -1.35 -1.37 -8.46
C GLN A 4 -0.88 -0.73 -7.16
N CYS A 5 -1.09 0.59 -7.02
CA CYS A 5 -0.76 1.34 -5.82
C CYS A 5 -2.03 1.89 -5.16
N GLY A 6 -2.24 1.56 -3.89
CA GLY A 6 -3.35 2.08 -3.10
C GLY A 6 -2.99 3.39 -2.38
N ILE A 7 -3.81 4.44 -2.56
CA ILE A 7 -3.65 5.67 -1.79
C ILE A 7 -4.34 5.51 -0.45
N VAL A 8 -3.59 5.66 0.64
CA VAL A 8 -4.09 5.61 2.01
C VAL A 8 -3.72 6.87 2.78
N GLY A 9 -4.43 7.13 3.86
CA GLY A 9 -4.18 8.26 4.77
C GLY A 9 -5.45 8.63 5.53
N LEU A 10 -5.32 9.45 6.56
CA LEU A 10 -6.44 9.97 7.33
C LEU A 10 -7.39 10.84 6.46
N PRO A 11 -8.61 11.12 6.91
CA PRO A 11 -9.48 12.11 6.25
C PRO A 11 -8.80 13.48 6.14
N ASN A 12 -9.10 14.21 5.07
CA ASN A 12 -8.66 15.60 4.82
C ASN A 12 -7.14 15.82 4.70
N VAL A 13 -6.36 14.77 4.36
CA VAL A 13 -4.90 14.90 4.12
C VAL A 13 -4.55 15.21 2.66
N GLY A 14 -5.55 15.22 1.75
CA GLY A 14 -5.35 15.51 0.32
C GLY A 14 -5.32 14.29 -0.61
N LYS A 15 -5.76 13.11 -0.17
CA LYS A 15 -5.79 11.88 -1.00
C LYS A 15 -6.53 12.06 -2.32
N SER A 16 -7.78 12.52 -2.26
CA SER A 16 -8.61 12.70 -3.46
C SER A 16 -8.07 13.79 -4.37
N THR A 17 -7.42 14.82 -3.81
CA THR A 17 -6.72 15.84 -4.60
C THR A 17 -5.56 15.22 -5.36
N LEU A 18 -4.71 14.45 -4.68
CA LEU A 18 -3.60 13.71 -5.31
C LEU A 18 -4.13 12.77 -6.40
N PHE A 19 -5.14 11.96 -6.08
CA PHE A 19 -5.76 11.06 -7.04
C PHE A 19 -6.30 11.79 -8.28
N ASN A 20 -6.99 12.91 -8.09
CA ASN A 20 -7.52 13.72 -9.19
C ASN A 20 -6.39 14.32 -10.05
N CYS A 21 -5.33 14.85 -9.43
CA CYS A 21 -4.17 15.36 -10.17
C CYS A 21 -3.52 14.26 -11.01
N LEU A 22 -3.34 13.08 -10.44
CA LEU A 22 -2.75 11.94 -11.14
C LEU A 22 -3.69 11.38 -12.22
N SER A 23 -5.01 11.34 -11.97
CA SER A 23 -5.99 10.82 -12.94
C SER A 23 -6.39 11.82 -14.01
N ASN A 24 -6.34 13.13 -13.76
CA ASN A 24 -6.59 14.16 -14.78
C ASN A 24 -5.48 14.23 -15.83
N ALA A 25 -4.30 13.72 -15.56
CA ALA A 25 -3.33 13.36 -16.61
C ALA A 25 -3.88 12.32 -17.61
N LYS A 26 -5.03 11.71 -17.33
CA LYS A 26 -5.77 10.77 -18.17
C LYS A 26 -6.27 11.30 -19.51
N ALA A 27 -6.51 12.57 -19.66
CA ALA A 27 -6.98 13.10 -20.96
C ALA A 27 -6.00 12.78 -22.11
N GLN A 28 -4.74 12.47 -21.77
CA GLN A 28 -3.71 12.04 -22.73
C GLN A 28 -3.57 10.52 -22.84
N SER A 29 -4.05 9.74 -21.87
CA SER A 29 -3.92 8.27 -21.85
C SER A 29 -5.17 7.50 -22.31
N ALA A 30 -6.24 8.19 -22.71
CA ALA A 30 -7.53 7.61 -23.12
C ALA A 30 -7.49 6.69 -24.36
N ASN A 31 -6.31 6.43 -24.92
CA ASN A 31 -6.13 5.60 -26.12
C ASN A 31 -5.56 4.20 -25.83
N PHE A 32 -5.55 3.75 -24.56
CA PHE A 32 -5.13 2.38 -24.25
C PHE A 32 -6.32 1.43 -24.41
N PRO A 33 -6.27 0.48 -25.37
CA PRO A 33 -7.26 -0.58 -25.45
C PRO A 33 -7.13 -1.46 -24.21
N PHE A 34 -8.28 -1.86 -23.63
CA PHE A 34 -8.42 -2.75 -22.46
C PHE A 34 -8.35 -2.13 -21.05
N CYS A 35 -8.43 -0.80 -20.88
CA CYS A 35 -8.66 -0.22 -19.56
C CYS A 35 -10.14 -0.25 -19.23
N THR A 36 -10.55 -1.10 -18.30
CA THR A 36 -11.86 -1.01 -17.66
C THR A 36 -11.82 0.17 -16.70
N ILE A 37 -12.70 1.16 -16.89
CA ILE A 37 -12.79 2.32 -15.98
C ILE A 37 -13.63 1.88 -14.79
N GLU A 38 -12.97 1.43 -13.74
CA GLU A 38 -13.63 1.23 -12.45
C GLU A 38 -13.67 2.57 -11.69
N PRO A 39 -14.76 2.86 -10.95
CA PRO A 39 -14.78 4.03 -10.09
C PRO A 39 -13.66 3.93 -9.06
N ASN A 40 -12.89 5.00 -8.88
CA ASN A 40 -11.74 5.12 -7.99
C ASN A 40 -10.44 4.43 -8.44
N VAL A 41 -10.32 3.99 -9.70
CA VAL A 41 -9.06 3.53 -10.27
C VAL A 41 -8.56 4.52 -11.32
N GLY A 42 -7.36 5.04 -11.13
CA GLY A 42 -6.65 5.91 -12.08
C GLY A 42 -5.52 5.13 -12.76
N VAL A 43 -5.42 5.20 -14.08
CA VAL A 43 -4.29 4.63 -14.82
C VAL A 43 -3.35 5.75 -15.23
N ILE A 44 -2.08 5.64 -14.88
CA ILE A 44 -1.04 6.62 -15.15
C ILE A 44 0.01 5.99 -16.06
N THR A 45 0.37 6.69 -17.12
CA THR A 45 1.50 6.29 -17.95
C THR A 45 2.80 6.68 -17.28
N VAL A 46 3.75 5.76 -17.21
CA VAL A 46 5.08 6.01 -16.67
C VAL A 46 5.95 6.66 -17.78
N PRO A 47 6.40 7.91 -17.61
CA PRO A 47 7.33 8.52 -18.54
C PRO A 47 8.70 7.82 -18.46
N ASP A 48 9.26 7.45 -19.62
CA ASP A 48 10.59 6.83 -19.70
C ASP A 48 11.33 7.38 -20.92
N GLU A 49 12.35 8.20 -20.66
CA GLU A 49 13.17 8.79 -21.72
C GLU A 49 13.94 7.74 -22.52
N ARG A 50 14.26 6.58 -21.93
CA ARG A 50 14.94 5.48 -22.62
C ARG A 50 14.04 4.89 -23.71
N LEU A 51 12.74 4.79 -23.43
CA LEU A 51 11.75 4.33 -24.39
C LEU A 51 11.64 5.31 -25.58
N ASN A 52 11.65 6.62 -25.31
CA ASN A 52 11.62 7.64 -26.33
C ASN A 52 12.89 7.59 -27.23
N LYS A 53 14.07 7.47 -26.62
CA LYS A 53 15.34 7.34 -27.38
C LYS A 53 15.40 6.07 -28.23
N LEU A 54 14.88 4.95 -27.72
CA LEU A 54 14.78 3.72 -28.51
C LEU A 54 13.81 3.88 -29.68
N ALA A 55 12.68 4.56 -29.47
CA ALA A 55 11.73 4.83 -30.54
C ALA A 55 12.32 5.73 -31.63
N GLU A 56 13.18 6.70 -31.31
CA GLU A 56 13.91 7.54 -32.27
C GLU A 56 14.90 6.72 -33.12
N ILE A 57 15.50 5.66 -32.55
CA ILE A 57 16.47 4.82 -33.27
C ILE A 57 15.76 3.80 -34.19
N GLU A 58 14.74 3.12 -33.63
CA GLU A 58 14.11 1.97 -34.27
C GLU A 58 12.90 2.35 -35.17
N HIS A 59 12.39 3.58 -35.05
CA HIS A 59 11.22 4.08 -35.78
C HIS A 59 10.03 3.11 -35.78
N PRO A 60 9.57 2.65 -34.61
CA PRO A 60 8.53 1.64 -34.49
C PRO A 60 7.18 2.18 -34.96
N GLN A 61 6.30 1.31 -35.45
CA GLN A 61 4.93 1.69 -35.82
C GLN A 61 4.10 2.15 -34.58
N ARG A 62 4.47 1.70 -33.37
CA ARG A 62 3.79 2.04 -32.12
C ARG A 62 4.73 1.98 -30.95
N VAL A 63 4.65 2.98 -30.07
CA VAL A 63 5.32 3.00 -28.77
C VAL A 63 4.28 2.79 -27.67
N ILE A 64 4.51 1.80 -26.81
CA ILE A 64 3.59 1.46 -25.71
C ILE A 64 4.37 1.59 -24.40
N PRO A 65 4.17 2.70 -23.65
CA PRO A 65 4.76 2.85 -22.33
C PRO A 65 4.09 1.92 -21.31
N THR A 66 4.78 1.65 -20.19
CA THR A 66 4.17 0.97 -19.07
C THR A 66 3.19 1.88 -18.32
N THR A 67 2.28 1.27 -17.57
CA THR A 67 1.28 1.99 -16.77
C THR A 67 1.32 1.53 -15.31
N VAL A 68 0.91 2.44 -14.42
CA VAL A 68 0.65 2.16 -13.00
C VAL A 68 -0.82 2.47 -12.73
N GLU A 69 -1.48 1.59 -12.04
CA GLU A 69 -2.86 1.79 -11.57
C GLU A 69 -2.82 2.39 -10.16
N ILE A 70 -3.53 3.47 -9.98
CA ILE A 70 -3.70 4.12 -8.67
C ILE A 70 -5.13 3.92 -8.21
N VAL A 71 -5.29 3.36 -7.02
CA VAL A 71 -6.59 3.10 -6.41
C VAL A 71 -6.82 4.08 -5.27
N ASP A 72 -7.87 4.93 -5.38
CA ASP A 72 -8.27 5.79 -4.24
C ASP A 72 -9.04 4.94 -3.24
N ILE A 73 -8.38 4.64 -2.14
CA ILE A 73 -8.95 3.85 -1.05
C ILE A 73 -9.52 4.83 -0.03
N ALA A 74 -10.81 4.69 0.28
CA ALA A 74 -11.51 5.56 1.25
C ALA A 74 -10.73 5.68 2.55
N GLY A 75 -10.69 6.90 3.13
CA GLY A 75 -9.84 7.20 4.29
C GLY A 75 -10.08 6.28 5.49
N LEU A 76 -8.99 5.80 6.08
CA LEU A 76 -9.01 5.06 7.33
C LEU A 76 -9.32 6.02 8.47
N VAL A 77 -10.20 5.61 9.37
CA VAL A 77 -10.40 6.25 10.67
C VAL A 77 -9.93 5.31 11.77
N LYS A 78 -9.47 5.86 12.88
CA LYS A 78 -9.08 5.12 14.07
C LYS A 78 -10.17 4.11 14.48
N GLY A 79 -9.77 2.86 14.74
CA GLY A 79 -10.70 1.78 15.08
C GLY A 79 -11.27 1.02 13.88
N ALA A 80 -10.77 1.24 12.68
CA ALA A 80 -11.24 0.54 11.48
C ALA A 80 -10.96 -0.97 11.52
N SER A 81 -9.92 -1.41 12.23
CA SER A 81 -9.63 -2.83 12.48
C SER A 81 -10.72 -3.52 13.31
N LYS A 82 -11.38 -2.77 14.20
CA LYS A 82 -12.48 -3.26 15.06
C LYS A 82 -13.87 -3.00 14.48
N GLY A 83 -13.95 -2.23 13.37
CA GLY A 83 -15.19 -1.76 12.78
C GLY A 83 -15.87 -2.79 11.89
N GLU A 84 -17.20 -2.86 12.00
CA GLU A 84 -18.04 -3.57 11.05
C GLU A 84 -18.19 -2.72 9.78
N GLY A 85 -18.13 -3.34 8.61
CA GLY A 85 -18.52 -2.72 7.34
C GLY A 85 -17.40 -1.98 6.60
N LEU A 86 -17.32 -0.65 6.71
CA LEU A 86 -16.40 0.19 5.90
C LEU A 86 -14.92 -0.09 6.14
N GLY A 87 -14.51 -0.36 7.39
CA GLY A 87 -13.13 -0.69 7.72
C GLY A 87 -12.66 -1.99 7.05
N ASN A 88 -13.50 -3.01 7.01
CA ASN A 88 -13.16 -4.27 6.36
C ASN A 88 -13.03 -4.13 4.83
N LYS A 89 -13.87 -3.31 4.18
CA LYS A 89 -13.73 -3.00 2.74
C LYS A 89 -12.42 -2.26 2.46
N PHE A 90 -12.07 -1.28 3.28
CA PHE A 90 -10.82 -0.56 3.18
C PHE A 90 -9.61 -1.52 3.23
N LEU A 91 -9.57 -2.41 4.22
CA LEU A 91 -8.49 -3.36 4.39
C LEU A 91 -8.43 -4.40 3.26
N ALA A 92 -9.59 -4.80 2.71
CA ALA A 92 -9.66 -5.66 1.53
C ALA A 92 -9.06 -4.97 0.30
N ASN A 93 -9.40 -3.72 0.05
CA ASN A 93 -8.86 -2.95 -1.08
C ASN A 93 -7.32 -2.80 -0.98
N ILE A 94 -6.78 -2.53 0.23
CA ILE A 94 -5.31 -2.50 0.41
C ILE A 94 -4.71 -3.87 0.11
N ARG A 95 -5.36 -4.95 0.49
CA ARG A 95 -4.84 -6.31 0.26
C ARG A 95 -4.65 -6.63 -1.22
N GLU A 96 -5.48 -6.09 -2.08
CA GLU A 96 -5.43 -6.29 -3.53
C GLU A 96 -4.35 -5.47 -4.23
N THR A 97 -3.83 -4.40 -3.61
CA THR A 97 -2.77 -3.57 -4.19
C THR A 97 -1.38 -4.15 -3.97
N ASP A 98 -0.42 -3.80 -4.83
CA ASP A 98 0.98 -4.23 -4.74
C ASP A 98 1.80 -3.33 -3.80
N ALA A 99 1.46 -2.04 -3.73
CA ALA A 99 2.15 -1.04 -2.92
C ALA A 99 1.19 -0.01 -2.34
N ILE A 100 1.64 0.74 -1.35
CA ILE A 100 0.87 1.75 -0.63
C ILE A 100 1.49 3.14 -0.85
N LEU A 101 0.68 4.10 -1.27
CA LEU A 101 0.99 5.53 -1.24
C LEU A 101 0.35 6.13 0.01
N HIS A 102 1.13 6.32 1.05
CA HIS A 102 0.63 6.85 2.32
C HIS A 102 0.73 8.37 2.34
N VAL A 103 -0.40 9.05 2.19
CA VAL A 103 -0.47 10.51 2.16
C VAL A 103 -0.56 11.05 3.58
N LEU A 104 0.37 11.93 3.91
CA LEU A 104 0.47 12.61 5.21
C LEU A 104 0.25 14.11 5.02
N ARG A 105 -0.55 14.71 5.91
CA ARG A 105 -0.75 16.15 5.95
C ARG A 105 0.39 16.79 6.72
N CYS A 106 1.19 17.60 6.02
CA CYS A 106 2.34 18.33 6.56
C CYS A 106 2.18 19.86 6.40
N PHE A 107 0.95 20.36 6.31
CA PHE A 107 0.61 21.77 6.22
C PHE A 107 -0.48 22.11 7.22
N ASP A 108 -0.48 23.37 7.70
CA ASP A 108 -1.54 23.91 8.54
C ASP A 108 -2.51 24.75 7.71
N ASP A 109 -3.82 24.55 7.91
CA ASP A 109 -4.89 25.35 7.32
C ASP A 109 -6.11 25.28 8.26
N ASP A 110 -6.48 26.42 8.83
CA ASP A 110 -7.59 26.53 9.80
C ASP A 110 -8.96 26.19 9.17
N ASN A 111 -9.10 26.28 7.85
CA ASN A 111 -10.33 25.96 7.13
C ASN A 111 -10.50 24.46 6.90
N ILE A 112 -9.44 23.66 7.08
CA ILE A 112 -9.45 22.20 6.86
C ILE A 112 -9.36 21.51 8.21
N VAL A 113 -10.49 20.95 8.67
CA VAL A 113 -10.57 20.25 9.95
C VAL A 113 -9.67 19.01 9.95
N HIS A 114 -8.82 18.87 10.98
CA HIS A 114 -8.07 17.65 11.24
C HIS A 114 -8.88 16.74 12.19
N VAL A 115 -8.86 15.42 11.95
CA VAL A 115 -9.67 14.43 12.72
C VAL A 115 -9.31 14.46 14.20
N ASP A 116 -8.02 14.62 14.53
CA ASP A 116 -7.52 14.67 15.92
C ASP A 116 -7.24 16.11 16.42
N GLY A 117 -7.79 17.13 15.74
CA GLY A 117 -7.75 18.51 16.16
C GLY A 117 -6.45 19.27 15.88
N ARG A 118 -5.33 18.58 15.61
CA ARG A 118 -4.05 19.19 15.22
C ARG A 118 -3.31 18.34 14.20
N VAL A 119 -2.53 18.99 13.36
CA VAL A 119 -1.66 18.32 12.38
C VAL A 119 -0.44 17.74 13.10
N ASP A 120 -0.20 16.44 12.90
CA ASP A 120 0.97 15.70 13.39
C ASP A 120 1.23 14.50 12.49
N PRO A 121 2.04 14.67 11.43
CA PRO A 121 2.22 13.64 10.41
C PRO A 121 2.80 12.33 10.96
N VAL A 122 3.62 12.39 12.01
CA VAL A 122 4.23 11.21 12.62
C VAL A 122 3.17 10.39 13.35
N ARG A 123 2.37 11.05 14.20
CA ARG A 123 1.24 10.41 14.88
C ARG A 123 0.22 9.85 13.88
N ASP A 124 -0.09 10.60 12.83
CA ASP A 124 -1.05 10.19 11.81
C ASP A 124 -0.58 8.94 11.05
N LYS A 125 0.72 8.87 10.76
CA LYS A 125 1.37 7.67 10.23
C LYS A 125 1.23 6.49 11.19
N GLU A 126 1.54 6.68 12.46
CA GLU A 126 1.48 5.62 13.49
C GLU A 126 0.07 5.07 13.68
N ILE A 127 -0.96 5.91 13.57
CA ILE A 127 -2.37 5.47 13.64
C ILE A 127 -2.65 4.47 12.53
N ILE A 128 -2.30 4.79 11.28
CA ILE A 128 -2.52 3.90 10.13
C ILE A 128 -1.69 2.63 10.26
N ASP A 129 -0.40 2.74 10.58
CA ASP A 129 0.48 1.58 10.74
C ASP A 129 -0.06 0.63 11.81
N THR A 130 -0.54 1.15 12.94
CA THR A 130 -1.11 0.35 14.03
C THR A 130 -2.38 -0.40 13.59
N GLU A 131 -3.28 0.26 12.86
CA GLU A 131 -4.51 -0.39 12.37
C GLU A 131 -4.18 -1.54 11.39
N LEU A 132 -3.20 -1.35 10.51
CA LEU A 132 -2.76 -2.39 9.59
C LEU A 132 -2.06 -3.54 10.32
N GLN A 133 -1.23 -3.23 11.33
CA GLN A 133 -0.53 -4.23 12.15
C GLN A 133 -1.50 -5.08 12.96
N ILE A 134 -2.52 -4.48 13.57
CA ILE A 134 -3.57 -5.21 14.31
C ILE A 134 -4.28 -6.20 13.37
N LYS A 135 -4.59 -5.77 12.15
CA LYS A 135 -5.27 -6.64 11.18
C LYS A 135 -4.39 -7.78 10.69
N ASP A 136 -3.10 -7.52 10.49
CA ASP A 136 -2.15 -8.57 10.16
C ASP A 136 -1.99 -9.56 11.31
N LEU A 137 -1.95 -9.09 12.56
CA LEU A 137 -1.87 -9.94 13.74
C LEU A 137 -3.07 -10.89 13.84
N GLU A 138 -4.30 -10.40 13.61
CA GLU A 138 -5.50 -11.24 13.55
C GLU A 138 -5.38 -12.32 12.45
N THR A 139 -4.84 -11.94 11.29
CA THR A 139 -4.64 -12.87 10.17
C THR A 139 -3.63 -13.96 10.56
N ILE A 140 -2.53 -13.58 11.19
CA ILE A 140 -1.47 -14.48 11.63
C ILE A 140 -1.97 -15.42 12.74
N ASP A 141 -2.67 -14.91 13.74
CA ASP A 141 -3.23 -15.74 14.82
C ASP A 141 -4.21 -16.78 14.28
N SER A 142 -5.07 -16.38 13.34
CA SER A 142 -5.98 -17.31 12.65
C SER A 142 -5.24 -18.40 11.86
N ARG A 143 -4.11 -18.06 11.23
CA ARG A 143 -3.27 -19.01 10.47
C ARG A 143 -2.50 -19.94 11.41
N ILE A 144 -1.91 -19.41 12.50
CA ILE A 144 -1.23 -20.19 13.52
C ILE A 144 -2.16 -21.27 14.09
N ALA A 145 -3.39 -20.91 14.46
CA ALA A 145 -4.36 -21.86 15.01
C ALA A 145 -4.65 -23.05 14.07
N LYS A 146 -4.57 -22.83 12.75
CA LYS A 146 -4.78 -23.89 11.74
C LYS A 146 -3.56 -24.79 11.55
N VAL A 147 -2.35 -24.22 11.59
CA VAL A 147 -1.11 -24.94 11.23
C VAL A 147 -0.45 -25.58 12.45
N GLN A 148 -0.68 -25.05 13.64
CA GLN A 148 0.00 -25.47 14.88
C GLN A 148 -0.11 -26.98 15.17
N LYS A 149 -1.30 -27.56 15.00
CA LYS A 149 -1.49 -29.01 15.25
C LYS A 149 -0.69 -29.87 14.28
N GLN A 150 -0.65 -29.49 12.99
CA GLN A 150 0.09 -30.20 11.96
C GLN A 150 1.60 -30.08 12.14
N ALA A 151 2.06 -28.88 12.51
CA ALA A 151 3.46 -28.62 12.81
C ALA A 151 3.98 -29.40 14.03
N GLN A 152 3.14 -29.60 15.06
CA GLN A 152 3.51 -30.30 16.29
C GLN A 152 3.42 -31.83 16.17
N THR A 153 2.55 -32.36 15.34
CA THR A 153 2.39 -33.83 15.15
C THR A 153 3.45 -34.49 14.29
N GLY A 154 4.38 -33.73 13.73
CA GLY A 154 5.71 -34.24 13.39
C GLY A 154 5.89 -34.89 12.01
N GLY A 155 4.96 -34.76 11.06
CA GLY A 155 5.11 -35.37 9.72
C GLY A 155 5.28 -34.37 8.56
N ASP A 156 4.77 -33.16 8.72
CA ASP A 156 4.71 -32.18 7.62
C ASP A 156 5.80 -31.10 7.77
N LYS A 157 6.86 -31.22 6.97
CA LYS A 157 7.96 -30.25 6.91
C LYS A 157 7.48 -28.87 6.52
N GLN A 158 6.52 -28.76 5.59
CA GLN A 158 5.97 -27.49 5.12
C GLN A 158 5.15 -26.79 6.23
N ALA A 159 4.35 -27.55 6.98
CA ALA A 159 3.61 -27.02 8.10
C ALA A 159 4.54 -26.46 9.20
N LYS A 160 5.69 -27.10 9.41
CA LYS A 160 6.70 -26.64 10.38
C LYS A 160 7.34 -25.33 9.96
N ILE A 161 7.76 -25.21 8.69
CA ILE A 161 8.32 -23.95 8.14
C ILE A 161 7.26 -22.85 8.20
N ALA A 162 6.02 -23.14 7.81
CA ALA A 162 4.93 -22.16 7.86
C ALA A 162 4.68 -21.67 9.30
N TYR A 163 4.72 -22.54 10.27
CA TYR A 163 4.56 -22.17 11.68
C TYR A 163 5.70 -21.24 12.14
N GLU A 164 6.95 -21.55 11.79
CA GLU A 164 8.12 -20.72 12.11
C GLU A 164 8.02 -19.32 11.48
N VAL A 165 7.62 -19.23 10.22
CA VAL A 165 7.39 -17.95 9.51
C VAL A 165 6.32 -17.13 10.22
N LEU A 166 5.19 -17.75 10.56
CA LEU A 166 4.09 -17.08 11.26
C LEU A 166 4.50 -16.59 12.65
N CYS A 167 5.31 -17.35 13.39
CA CYS A 167 5.82 -16.94 14.70
C CYS A 167 6.76 -15.74 14.60
N LYS A 168 7.67 -15.70 13.59
CA LYS A 168 8.54 -14.55 13.36
C LYS A 168 7.75 -13.27 13.06
N TYR A 169 6.72 -13.37 12.22
CA TYR A 169 5.84 -12.23 11.94
C TYR A 169 5.05 -11.79 13.18
N LYS A 170 4.50 -12.74 13.94
CA LYS A 170 3.77 -12.44 15.16
C LYS A 170 4.63 -11.65 16.14
N GLU A 171 5.84 -12.11 16.41
CA GLU A 171 6.78 -11.43 17.30
C GLU A 171 7.06 -10.00 16.86
N ALA A 172 7.32 -9.76 15.56
CA ALA A 172 7.55 -8.42 15.03
C ALA A 172 6.33 -7.51 15.21
N LEU A 173 5.14 -8.00 14.87
CA LEU A 173 3.89 -7.22 14.98
C LEU A 173 3.52 -6.91 16.45
N GLU A 174 3.73 -7.84 17.38
CA GLU A 174 3.52 -7.62 18.81
C GLU A 174 4.49 -6.57 19.40
N GLN A 175 5.66 -6.38 18.76
CA GLN A 175 6.60 -5.31 19.08
C GLN A 175 6.26 -3.97 18.39
N GLY A 176 5.13 -3.87 17.69
CA GLY A 176 4.75 -2.69 16.92
C GLY A 176 5.58 -2.46 15.65
N LYS A 177 6.27 -3.49 15.16
CA LYS A 177 7.04 -3.46 13.90
C LYS A 177 6.18 -3.96 12.76
N SER A 178 6.35 -3.37 11.58
CA SER A 178 5.66 -3.84 10.36
C SER A 178 6.25 -5.17 9.87
N ALA A 179 5.45 -6.01 9.24
CA ALA A 179 5.88 -7.30 8.68
C ALA A 179 7.08 -7.16 7.72
N ARG A 180 7.15 -6.07 6.94
CA ARG A 180 8.25 -5.77 6.02
C ARG A 180 9.63 -5.66 6.68
N THR A 181 9.70 -5.58 8.00
CA THR A 181 10.98 -5.56 8.74
C THR A 181 11.54 -6.96 9.01
N VAL A 182 10.75 -8.00 8.75
CA VAL A 182 11.16 -9.39 8.92
C VAL A 182 11.79 -9.89 7.63
N SER A 183 12.96 -10.50 7.73
CA SER A 183 13.65 -11.13 6.59
C SER A 183 13.64 -12.65 6.71
N PHE A 184 13.63 -13.31 5.56
CA PHE A 184 13.65 -14.77 5.46
C PHE A 184 14.80 -15.20 4.54
N ASP A 185 15.53 -16.23 4.96
CA ASP A 185 16.74 -16.65 4.26
C ASP A 185 16.47 -17.71 3.19
N THR A 186 15.44 -18.54 3.37
CA THR A 186 15.13 -19.63 2.45
C THR A 186 14.01 -19.27 1.48
N LYS A 187 14.06 -19.84 0.27
CA LYS A 187 13.01 -19.65 -0.74
C LYS A 187 11.64 -20.15 -0.29
N ASP A 188 11.62 -21.21 0.53
CA ASP A 188 10.37 -21.77 1.05
C ASP A 188 9.73 -20.81 2.05
N GLU A 189 10.52 -20.22 2.96
CA GLU A 189 10.03 -19.18 3.89
C GLU A 189 9.53 -17.95 3.13
N GLN A 190 10.31 -17.45 2.15
CA GLN A 190 9.94 -16.29 1.33
C GLN A 190 8.63 -16.52 0.57
N LYS A 191 8.43 -17.73 0.02
CA LYS A 191 7.20 -18.09 -0.67
C LYS A 191 6.00 -18.09 0.29
N ILE A 192 6.15 -18.72 1.45
CA ILE A 192 5.11 -18.77 2.47
C ILE A 192 4.77 -17.35 2.95
N ALA A 193 5.79 -16.52 3.20
CA ALA A 193 5.61 -15.14 3.60
C ALA A 193 4.81 -14.34 2.56
N HIS A 194 5.17 -14.43 1.29
CA HIS A 194 4.47 -13.78 0.19
C HIS A 194 2.99 -14.23 0.08
N ASP A 195 2.70 -15.52 0.27
CA ASP A 195 1.36 -16.09 0.16
C ASP A 195 0.43 -15.72 1.34
N LEU A 196 0.94 -15.02 2.35
CA LEU A 196 0.14 -14.48 3.46
C LEU A 196 -0.59 -13.19 3.09
N PHE A 197 -0.11 -12.44 2.09
CA PHE A 197 -0.65 -11.15 1.65
C PHE A 197 -0.86 -10.17 2.81
N LEU A 198 0.15 -10.06 3.69
CA LEU A 198 0.08 -9.15 4.82
C LEU A 198 0.07 -7.68 4.36
N LEU A 199 -0.73 -6.87 5.04
CA LEU A 199 -0.89 -5.46 4.71
C LEU A 199 0.38 -4.66 4.98
N THR A 200 1.05 -4.97 6.11
CA THR A 200 2.27 -4.28 6.53
C THR A 200 3.54 -4.85 5.91
N ASP A 201 3.44 -5.89 5.08
CA ASP A 201 4.55 -6.43 4.29
C ASP A 201 4.75 -5.67 2.97
N LYS A 202 3.70 -5.01 2.47
CA LYS A 202 3.73 -4.24 1.23
C LYS A 202 4.71 -3.08 1.28
N PRO A 203 5.38 -2.73 0.16
CA PRO A 203 6.15 -1.50 0.03
C PRO A 203 5.29 -0.27 0.29
N VAL A 204 5.84 0.71 0.99
CA VAL A 204 5.17 1.98 1.29
C VAL A 204 6.01 3.14 0.81
N MET A 205 5.37 4.06 0.06
CA MET A 205 5.89 5.38 -0.26
C MET A 205 5.11 6.41 0.55
N TYR A 206 5.80 7.23 1.34
CA TYR A 206 5.20 8.34 2.06
C TYR A 206 5.13 9.57 1.15
N VAL A 207 3.94 10.14 1.03
CA VAL A 207 3.67 11.37 0.27
C VAL A 207 3.34 12.47 1.26
N CYS A 208 4.33 13.32 1.55
CA CYS A 208 4.16 14.46 2.45
C CYS A 208 3.48 15.61 1.68
N ASN A 209 2.21 15.87 1.98
CA ASN A 209 1.48 16.99 1.43
C ASN A 209 1.83 18.25 2.22
N VAL A 210 2.59 19.14 1.61
CA VAL A 210 3.13 20.37 2.20
C VAL A 210 2.53 21.61 1.52
N ASP A 211 2.60 22.78 2.15
CA ASP A 211 2.30 24.03 1.49
C ASP A 211 3.42 24.43 0.49
N GLU A 212 3.10 25.37 -0.39
CA GLU A 212 4.05 25.84 -1.42
C GLU A 212 5.30 26.50 -0.81
N ALA A 213 5.15 27.17 0.31
CA ALA A 213 6.26 27.86 1.01
C ALA A 213 7.25 26.86 1.64
N SER A 214 6.76 25.67 1.99
CA SER A 214 7.57 24.59 2.58
C SER A 214 8.29 23.74 1.54
N LEU A 215 8.01 23.93 0.23
CA LEU A 215 8.74 23.26 -0.85
C LEU A 215 10.15 23.87 -0.99
N SER A 216 11.15 23.10 -0.57
CA SER A 216 12.55 23.46 -0.78
C SER A 216 13.03 22.91 -2.12
N LEU A 217 13.27 23.80 -3.07
CA LEU A 217 13.84 23.47 -4.39
C LEU A 217 15.32 22.99 -4.31
N ILE A 218 15.94 23.02 -3.12
CA ILE A 218 17.33 22.63 -2.93
C ILE A 218 17.50 21.10 -2.91
N HIS A 219 16.43 20.35 -2.72
CA HIS A 219 16.45 18.89 -2.56
C HIS A 219 15.72 18.12 -3.67
N ILE A 220 15.43 18.79 -4.77
CA ILE A 220 14.85 18.15 -5.97
C ILE A 220 15.94 17.92 -7.02
#